data_42de81fd1974126374dc870c248552e3
#
_entry.id   42de81fd1974126374dc870c248552e3
#
_cell.length_a   1.000
_cell.length_b   1.000
_cell.length_c   1.000
_cell.angle_alpha   90.00
_cell.angle_beta   90.00
_cell.angle_gamma   90.00
#
_symmetry.space_group_name_H-M   'P 1'
#
loop_
_entity.id
_entity.type
_entity.pdbx_description
1 polymer ?
#
loop_
_entity_poly.entity_id
_entity_poly.type
_entity_poly.pdbx_seq_one_letter_code
_entity_poly.pdbx_strand_id
1 'polypeptide(L)'
;YDLFHAYTVDAHTLFVVSNLRRLALPRFDHELPGLSRIMQALPRQEVAYLAALFHDIAKGRGGDHSDLGAVDAESFCLEQGLSRYDARLVAWLVRNHLQLSLTAQKQDISDPKVINEFARLVGDETHLDYLYVLTAADVRATNPRLWNSWKASLFSEIHDRVKRALRRGLESPIDQDELKAENQTQARELLVAQGLDARHIDAVWQQLTDSCFLRHTPQEIAWLTRELAGQQSDVPVVSVQAESERGTTSIMTCAPHRQHGFARTTAVLDQLGLNIVDARITPTRDGNSIDIYHVLEEDGTPIADAERHEEIQYALTRSLASGRDGLISVTRRAPRQVRMFNTATQINVTADERNQRSVLEITAGDRPGLLCDIGKVMMDERIDLLGAKVMTVGERAEDVFYVSDAEHGPLSEPRAQSLVAKLTQALERRRAA
;
A
#
# COMPACT_ATOMS: atom_id res chain seq x y z
N TYR A 1 -25.02 4.46 -10.11
CA TYR A 1 -24.27 5.35 -9.18
C TYR A 1 -23.39 4.43 -8.34
N ASP A 2 -22.13 4.39 -8.71
CA ASP A 2 -21.12 3.72 -7.90
C ASP A 2 -20.64 4.76 -6.87
N LEU A 3 -20.72 4.42 -5.59
CA LEU A 3 -20.40 5.33 -4.46
C LEU A 3 -18.95 5.85 -4.46
N PHE A 4 -18.12 5.39 -5.39
CA PHE A 4 -16.70 5.70 -5.50
C PHE A 4 -16.37 6.88 -6.40
N HIS A 5 -17.24 7.16 -7.38
CA HIS A 5 -17.01 8.22 -8.34
C HIS A 5 -17.69 9.50 -7.86
N ALA A 6 -16.90 10.55 -7.63
CA ALA A 6 -17.45 11.88 -7.38
C ALA A 6 -18.24 12.42 -8.58
N TYR A 7 -18.12 11.74 -9.74
CA TYR A 7 -18.63 12.15 -11.04
C TYR A 7 -19.42 11.05 -11.72
N THR A 8 -20.23 11.40 -12.72
CA THR A 8 -20.84 10.45 -13.66
C THR A 8 -19.77 9.84 -14.56
N VAL A 9 -20.05 8.66 -15.17
CA VAL A 9 -19.06 7.94 -16.00
C VAL A 9 -18.52 8.83 -17.13
N ASP A 10 -19.39 9.59 -17.80
CA ASP A 10 -19.00 10.52 -18.87
C ASP A 10 -18.10 11.67 -18.38
N ALA A 11 -18.47 12.30 -17.26
CA ALA A 11 -17.65 13.35 -16.64
C ALA A 11 -16.29 12.79 -16.17
N HIS A 12 -16.28 11.62 -15.52
CA HIS A 12 -15.08 10.93 -15.10
C HIS A 12 -14.16 10.65 -16.30
N THR A 13 -14.70 10.04 -17.37
CA THR A 13 -13.94 9.75 -18.62
C THR A 13 -13.29 11.01 -19.18
N LEU A 14 -14.02 12.13 -19.24
CA LEU A 14 -13.46 13.40 -19.71
C LEU A 14 -12.35 13.93 -18.81
N PHE A 15 -12.46 13.75 -17.48
CA PHE A 15 -11.37 14.11 -16.56
C PHE A 15 -10.14 13.22 -16.74
N VAL A 16 -10.31 11.91 -16.99
CA VAL A 16 -9.16 11.03 -17.33
C VAL A 16 -8.43 11.52 -18.57
N VAL A 17 -9.15 11.81 -19.64
CA VAL A 17 -8.58 12.37 -20.88
C VAL A 17 -7.90 13.72 -20.62
N SER A 18 -8.52 14.60 -19.81
CA SER A 18 -7.94 15.88 -19.43
C SER A 18 -6.63 15.71 -18.66
N ASN A 19 -6.57 14.76 -17.71
CA ASN A 19 -5.36 14.45 -16.95
C ASN A 19 -4.23 13.96 -17.87
N LEU A 20 -4.51 13.02 -18.80
CA LEU A 20 -3.53 12.57 -19.81
C LEU A 20 -3.04 13.73 -20.66
N ARG A 21 -3.95 14.62 -21.08
CA ARG A 21 -3.58 15.81 -21.88
C ARG A 21 -2.67 16.75 -21.11
N ARG A 22 -2.88 16.92 -19.78
CA ARG A 22 -1.97 17.71 -18.94
C ARG A 22 -0.59 17.06 -18.88
N LEU A 23 -0.48 15.74 -18.74
CA LEU A 23 0.78 15.01 -18.74
C LEU A 23 1.53 15.13 -20.08
N ALA A 24 0.80 15.26 -21.20
CA ALA A 24 1.39 15.41 -22.53
C ALA A 24 1.95 16.82 -22.82
N LEU A 25 1.60 17.82 -22.02
CA LEU A 25 1.93 19.22 -22.28
C LEU A 25 3.06 19.71 -21.33
N PRO A 26 4.24 20.11 -21.85
CA PRO A 26 5.39 20.50 -21.02
C PRO A 26 5.11 21.59 -19.98
N ARG A 27 4.16 22.48 -20.22
CA ARG A 27 3.78 23.53 -19.25
C ARG A 27 3.25 22.99 -17.93
N PHE A 28 2.85 21.73 -17.87
CA PHE A 28 2.32 21.06 -16.67
C PHE A 28 3.30 20.05 -16.07
N ASP A 29 4.54 19.95 -16.55
CA ASP A 29 5.53 18.99 -16.08
C ASP A 29 5.79 19.12 -14.57
N HIS A 30 5.62 20.31 -14.02
CA HIS A 30 5.82 20.57 -12.59
C HIS A 30 4.82 19.83 -11.68
N GLU A 31 3.67 19.40 -12.21
CA GLU A 31 2.66 18.68 -11.39
C GLU A 31 3.07 17.24 -11.10
N LEU A 32 3.51 16.51 -12.12
CA LEU A 32 3.91 15.10 -12.03
C LEU A 32 5.07 14.82 -13.00
N PRO A 33 6.30 15.27 -12.69
CA PRO A 33 7.42 15.27 -13.64
C PRO A 33 7.76 13.88 -14.20
N GLY A 34 7.66 12.83 -13.37
CA GLY A 34 7.92 11.45 -13.77
C GLY A 34 6.90 10.93 -14.79
N LEU A 35 5.62 11.11 -14.50
CA LEU A 35 4.53 10.71 -15.40
C LEU A 35 4.50 11.52 -16.68
N SER A 36 4.75 12.83 -16.61
CA SER A 36 4.84 13.69 -17.81
C SER A 36 5.92 13.22 -18.76
N ARG A 37 7.12 12.89 -18.25
CA ARG A 37 8.20 12.34 -19.08
C ARG A 37 7.79 11.02 -19.76
N ILE A 38 7.11 10.13 -19.06
CA ILE A 38 6.64 8.86 -19.62
C ILE A 38 5.58 9.14 -20.70
N MET A 39 4.55 9.94 -20.40
CA MET A 39 3.48 10.26 -21.35
C MET A 39 4.03 10.91 -22.62
N GLN A 40 4.99 11.83 -22.50
CA GLN A 40 5.61 12.53 -23.64
C GLN A 40 6.53 11.62 -24.45
N ALA A 41 7.06 10.55 -23.85
CA ALA A 41 7.90 9.55 -24.51
C ALA A 41 7.10 8.41 -25.14
N LEU A 42 5.78 8.32 -24.92
CA LEU A 42 4.96 7.26 -25.52
C LEU A 42 5.01 7.34 -27.06
N PRO A 43 5.18 6.19 -27.75
CA PRO A 43 5.28 6.16 -29.22
C PRO A 43 4.05 6.77 -29.92
N ARG A 44 2.87 6.56 -29.35
CA ARG A 44 1.58 7.00 -29.88
C ARG A 44 0.64 7.42 -28.75
N GLN A 45 0.65 8.70 -28.40
CA GLN A 45 -0.16 9.23 -27.29
C GLN A 45 -1.67 9.02 -27.49
N GLU A 46 -2.15 8.97 -28.74
CA GLU A 46 -3.54 8.70 -29.09
C GLU A 46 -4.04 7.35 -28.55
N VAL A 47 -3.17 6.35 -28.40
CA VAL A 47 -3.52 5.06 -27.79
C VAL A 47 -3.95 5.25 -26.34
N ALA A 48 -3.23 6.07 -25.57
CA ALA A 48 -3.60 6.39 -24.18
C ALA A 48 -4.95 7.12 -24.09
N TYR A 49 -5.20 8.07 -25.01
CA TYR A 49 -6.47 8.80 -25.06
C TYR A 49 -7.65 7.88 -25.41
N LEU A 50 -7.47 6.99 -26.40
CA LEU A 50 -8.50 6.00 -26.78
C LEU A 50 -8.76 5.04 -25.62
N ALA A 51 -7.73 4.52 -24.97
CA ALA A 51 -7.90 3.68 -23.80
C ALA A 51 -8.67 4.41 -22.69
N ALA A 52 -8.36 5.68 -22.43
CA ALA A 52 -9.08 6.50 -21.46
C ALA A 52 -10.55 6.72 -21.84
N LEU A 53 -10.87 6.87 -23.12
CA LEU A 53 -12.27 7.02 -23.55
C LEU A 53 -13.08 5.75 -23.36
N PHE A 54 -12.46 4.58 -23.47
CA PHE A 54 -13.16 3.29 -23.46
C PHE A 54 -13.04 2.52 -22.15
N HIS A 55 -12.17 2.90 -21.19
CA HIS A 55 -11.89 2.08 -20.00
C HIS A 55 -13.15 1.74 -19.19
N ASP A 56 -14.08 2.67 -19.10
CA ASP A 56 -15.33 2.56 -18.35
C ASP A 56 -16.61 2.53 -19.22
N ILE A 57 -16.48 2.47 -20.54
CA ILE A 57 -17.58 2.65 -21.48
C ILE A 57 -18.72 1.60 -21.28
N ALA A 58 -18.38 0.43 -20.80
CA ALA A 58 -19.33 -0.67 -20.60
C ALA A 58 -19.90 -0.75 -19.16
N LYS A 59 -19.59 0.21 -18.28
CA LYS A 59 -20.17 0.25 -16.93
C LYS A 59 -21.70 0.29 -17.00
N GLY A 60 -22.34 -0.59 -16.20
CA GLY A 60 -23.80 -0.69 -16.14
C GLY A 60 -24.45 -1.61 -17.20
N ARG A 61 -23.67 -2.22 -18.10
CA ARG A 61 -24.20 -3.10 -19.16
C ARG A 61 -24.40 -4.56 -18.71
N GLY A 62 -24.03 -4.90 -17.47
CA GLY A 62 -24.02 -6.28 -16.97
C GLY A 62 -22.79 -7.07 -17.47
N GLY A 63 -22.19 -7.87 -16.60
CA GLY A 63 -20.91 -8.55 -16.85
C GLY A 63 -19.69 -7.68 -16.51
N ASP A 64 -18.50 -8.16 -16.85
CA ASP A 64 -17.26 -7.43 -16.62
C ASP A 64 -17.13 -6.27 -17.62
N HIS A 65 -17.14 -5.04 -17.11
CA HIS A 65 -17.08 -3.84 -17.94
C HIS A 65 -15.74 -3.68 -18.67
N SER A 66 -14.64 -4.19 -18.09
CA SER A 66 -13.32 -4.13 -18.70
C SER A 66 -13.22 -5.03 -19.92
N ASP A 67 -13.77 -6.25 -19.84
CA ASP A 67 -13.83 -7.16 -20.97
C ASP A 67 -14.75 -6.67 -22.08
N LEU A 68 -15.95 -6.21 -21.73
CA LEU A 68 -16.90 -5.67 -22.69
C LEU A 68 -16.35 -4.40 -23.36
N GLY A 69 -15.79 -3.49 -22.58
CA GLY A 69 -15.18 -2.26 -23.09
C GLY A 69 -13.99 -2.51 -24.01
N ALA A 70 -13.19 -3.54 -23.71
CA ALA A 70 -12.07 -3.92 -24.57
C ALA A 70 -12.51 -4.36 -25.97
N VAL A 71 -13.61 -5.13 -26.08
CA VAL A 71 -14.18 -5.55 -27.36
C VAL A 71 -14.68 -4.33 -28.16
N ASP A 72 -15.42 -3.44 -27.49
CA ASP A 72 -15.92 -2.22 -28.14
C ASP A 72 -14.75 -1.33 -28.61
N ALA A 73 -13.72 -1.20 -27.81
CA ALA A 73 -12.53 -0.40 -28.13
C ALA A 73 -11.76 -0.95 -29.33
N GLU A 74 -11.53 -2.26 -29.40
CA GLU A 74 -10.85 -2.91 -30.52
C GLU A 74 -11.63 -2.70 -31.84
N SER A 75 -12.94 -2.93 -31.81
CA SER A 75 -13.80 -2.75 -32.98
C SER A 75 -13.76 -1.31 -33.49
N PHE A 76 -13.97 -0.35 -32.58
CA PHE A 76 -13.91 1.07 -32.91
C PHE A 76 -12.55 1.46 -33.51
N CYS A 77 -11.44 1.05 -32.89
CA CYS A 77 -10.11 1.39 -33.39
C CYS A 77 -9.85 0.85 -34.80
N LEU A 78 -10.29 -0.38 -35.09
CA LEU A 78 -10.16 -0.97 -36.41
C LEU A 78 -11.02 -0.23 -37.43
N GLU A 79 -12.26 0.11 -37.10
CA GLU A 79 -13.17 0.89 -37.95
C GLU A 79 -12.63 2.29 -38.27
N GLN A 80 -11.90 2.90 -37.31
CA GLN A 80 -11.25 4.18 -37.50
C GLN A 80 -9.87 4.08 -38.19
N GLY A 81 -9.48 2.89 -38.66
CA GLY A 81 -8.27 2.69 -39.46
C GLY A 81 -6.96 2.60 -38.66
N LEU A 82 -7.01 2.34 -37.36
CA LEU A 82 -5.82 2.04 -36.60
C LEU A 82 -5.22 0.69 -37.03
N SER A 83 -3.91 0.55 -36.83
CA SER A 83 -3.26 -0.74 -37.02
C SER A 83 -3.83 -1.81 -36.08
N ARG A 84 -3.78 -3.08 -36.48
CA ARG A 84 -4.19 -4.19 -35.61
C ARG A 84 -3.41 -4.21 -34.29
N TYR A 85 -2.14 -3.81 -34.30
CA TYR A 85 -1.32 -3.73 -33.10
C TYR A 85 -1.86 -2.66 -32.15
N ASP A 86 -2.11 -1.44 -32.64
CA ASP A 86 -2.61 -0.34 -31.81
C ASP A 86 -4.01 -0.63 -31.28
N ALA A 87 -4.90 -1.18 -32.12
CA ALA A 87 -6.25 -1.57 -31.71
C ALA A 87 -6.22 -2.59 -30.56
N ARG A 88 -5.34 -3.60 -30.66
CA ARG A 88 -5.14 -4.60 -29.59
C ARG A 88 -4.51 -4.00 -28.34
N LEU A 89 -3.58 -3.06 -28.50
CA LEU A 89 -2.98 -2.37 -27.33
C LEU A 89 -4.03 -1.53 -26.60
N VAL A 90 -4.88 -0.79 -27.30
CA VAL A 90 -6.02 -0.08 -26.68
C VAL A 90 -6.94 -1.05 -25.95
N ALA A 91 -7.34 -2.13 -26.59
CA ALA A 91 -8.19 -3.16 -25.97
C ALA A 91 -7.56 -3.82 -24.75
N TRP A 92 -6.25 -4.09 -24.81
CA TRP A 92 -5.50 -4.63 -23.68
C TRP A 92 -5.47 -3.65 -22.50
N LEU A 93 -5.24 -2.36 -22.76
CA LEU A 93 -5.26 -1.30 -21.75
C LEU A 93 -6.62 -1.19 -21.10
N VAL A 94 -7.69 -1.19 -21.87
CA VAL A 94 -9.06 -1.17 -21.35
C VAL A 94 -9.34 -2.38 -20.45
N ARG A 95 -8.97 -3.59 -20.91
CA ARG A 95 -9.15 -4.83 -20.14
C ARG A 95 -8.37 -4.82 -18.81
N ASN A 96 -7.18 -4.25 -18.80
CA ASN A 96 -6.27 -4.32 -17.68
C ASN A 96 -6.14 -3.01 -16.89
N HIS A 97 -6.99 -2.00 -17.14
CA HIS A 97 -6.82 -0.66 -16.55
C HIS A 97 -6.81 -0.65 -15.02
N LEU A 98 -7.46 -1.61 -14.37
CA LEU A 98 -7.50 -1.74 -12.91
C LEU A 98 -6.30 -2.51 -12.33
N GLN A 99 -5.56 -3.28 -13.15
CA GLN A 99 -4.59 -4.27 -12.65
C GLN A 99 -3.43 -3.65 -11.90
N LEU A 100 -2.86 -2.53 -12.39
CA LEU A 100 -1.76 -1.85 -11.70
C LEU A 100 -2.20 -1.32 -10.34
N SER A 101 -3.38 -0.68 -10.30
CA SER A 101 -3.96 -0.15 -9.07
C SER A 101 -4.26 -1.25 -8.05
N LEU A 102 -4.89 -2.34 -8.48
CA LEU A 102 -5.21 -3.49 -7.62
C LEU A 102 -3.95 -4.15 -7.07
N THR A 103 -2.97 -4.42 -7.94
CA THR A 103 -1.71 -5.04 -7.51
C THR A 103 -0.98 -4.15 -6.51
N ALA A 104 -0.83 -2.86 -6.79
CA ALA A 104 -0.12 -1.93 -5.91
C ALA A 104 -0.80 -1.79 -4.54
N GLN A 105 -2.13 -1.72 -4.52
CA GLN A 105 -2.88 -1.43 -3.30
C GLN A 105 -3.25 -2.68 -2.48
N LYS A 106 -3.38 -3.85 -3.11
CA LYS A 106 -3.85 -5.08 -2.44
C LYS A 106 -2.80 -6.18 -2.30
N GLN A 107 -1.69 -6.09 -3.03
CA GLN A 107 -0.64 -7.10 -2.98
C GLN A 107 0.66 -6.55 -2.36
N ASP A 108 1.48 -7.45 -1.85
CA ASP A 108 2.78 -7.10 -1.31
C ASP A 108 3.79 -6.89 -2.45
N ILE A 109 3.93 -5.64 -2.91
CA ILE A 109 4.86 -5.29 -3.99
C ILE A 109 6.35 -5.42 -3.59
N SER A 110 6.65 -5.69 -2.33
CA SER A 110 8.01 -6.06 -1.90
C SER A 110 8.33 -7.53 -2.21
N ASP A 111 7.31 -8.36 -2.45
CA ASP A 111 7.50 -9.75 -2.86
C ASP A 111 7.91 -9.82 -4.35
N PRO A 112 9.10 -10.35 -4.66
CA PRO A 112 9.56 -10.53 -6.04
C PRO A 112 8.60 -11.35 -6.91
N LYS A 113 7.85 -12.29 -6.30
CA LYS A 113 6.88 -13.12 -7.04
C LYS A 113 5.72 -12.29 -7.58
N VAL A 114 5.18 -11.38 -6.77
CA VAL A 114 4.13 -10.44 -7.18
C VAL A 114 4.61 -9.59 -8.35
N ILE A 115 5.83 -9.06 -8.26
CA ILE A 115 6.44 -8.25 -9.33
C ILE A 115 6.64 -9.07 -10.61
N ASN A 116 7.16 -10.30 -10.50
CA ASN A 116 7.39 -11.17 -11.65
C ASN A 116 6.08 -11.62 -12.31
N GLU A 117 5.03 -11.92 -11.53
CA GLU A 117 3.70 -12.26 -12.05
C GLU A 117 3.08 -11.05 -12.78
N PHE A 118 3.18 -9.86 -12.20
CA PHE A 118 2.69 -8.65 -12.85
C PHE A 118 3.51 -8.30 -14.11
N ALA A 119 4.83 -8.49 -14.10
CA ALA A 119 5.68 -8.31 -15.28
C ALA A 119 5.29 -9.27 -16.42
N ARG A 120 4.92 -10.52 -16.12
CA ARG A 120 4.42 -11.47 -17.12
C ARG A 120 3.08 -11.03 -17.71
N LEU A 121 2.16 -10.51 -16.86
CA LEU A 121 0.89 -9.97 -17.33
C LEU A 121 1.09 -8.82 -18.31
N VAL A 122 2.01 -7.91 -17.98
CA VAL A 122 2.28 -6.70 -18.76
C VAL A 122 3.06 -7.01 -20.04
N GLY A 123 4.03 -7.89 -19.97
CA GLY A 123 4.81 -8.41 -21.09
C GLY A 123 5.99 -7.54 -21.54
N ASP A 124 5.84 -6.22 -21.64
CA ASP A 124 6.91 -5.29 -22.06
C ASP A 124 6.80 -3.90 -21.42
N GLU A 125 7.87 -3.09 -21.56
CA GLU A 125 7.94 -1.73 -20.98
C GLU A 125 6.91 -0.78 -21.62
N THR A 126 6.56 -0.98 -22.89
CA THR A 126 5.59 -0.14 -23.59
C THR A 126 4.20 -0.29 -23.00
N HIS A 127 3.73 -1.54 -22.83
CA HIS A 127 2.45 -1.81 -22.15
C HIS A 127 2.46 -1.27 -20.72
N LEU A 128 3.57 -1.43 -19.99
CA LEU A 128 3.72 -0.92 -18.63
C LEU A 128 3.59 0.61 -18.57
N ASP A 129 4.30 1.32 -19.44
CA ASP A 129 4.31 2.77 -19.45
C ASP A 129 2.92 3.35 -19.79
N TYR A 130 2.21 2.77 -20.78
CA TYR A 130 0.82 3.13 -21.07
C TYR A 130 -0.12 2.86 -19.90
N LEU A 131 -0.01 1.68 -19.30
CA LEU A 131 -0.87 1.29 -18.18
C LEU A 131 -0.65 2.20 -16.96
N TYR A 132 0.59 2.58 -16.69
CA TYR A 132 0.94 3.46 -15.58
C TYR A 132 0.36 4.86 -15.74
N VAL A 133 0.50 5.48 -16.91
CA VAL A 133 -0.06 6.82 -17.13
C VAL A 133 -1.58 6.80 -17.15
N LEU A 134 -2.20 5.75 -17.70
CA LEU A 134 -3.66 5.56 -17.67
C LEU A 134 -4.17 5.43 -16.23
N THR A 135 -3.56 4.55 -15.43
CA THR A 135 -3.93 4.34 -14.02
C THR A 135 -3.80 5.61 -13.20
N ALA A 136 -2.71 6.36 -13.36
CA ALA A 136 -2.52 7.62 -12.66
C ALA A 136 -3.57 8.67 -13.04
N ALA A 137 -3.91 8.76 -14.33
CA ALA A 137 -4.92 9.67 -14.83
C ALA A 137 -6.32 9.32 -14.34
N ASP A 138 -6.65 8.02 -14.28
CA ASP A 138 -7.92 7.46 -13.81
C ASP A 138 -8.12 7.75 -12.32
N VAL A 139 -7.17 7.37 -11.46
CA VAL A 139 -7.24 7.58 -10.00
C VAL A 139 -7.38 9.07 -9.67
N ARG A 140 -6.66 9.95 -10.37
CA ARG A 140 -6.82 11.42 -10.20
C ARG A 140 -8.20 11.94 -10.61
N ALA A 141 -8.83 11.29 -11.60
CA ALA A 141 -10.15 11.67 -12.10
C ALA A 141 -11.29 11.12 -11.24
N THR A 142 -11.07 10.03 -10.51
CA THR A 142 -12.10 9.39 -9.67
C THR A 142 -12.53 10.31 -8.52
N ASN A 143 -11.56 10.81 -7.78
CA ASN A 143 -11.76 11.80 -6.73
C ASN A 143 -10.41 12.51 -6.46
N PRO A 144 -10.34 13.85 -6.52
CA PRO A 144 -9.10 14.60 -6.27
C PRO A 144 -8.44 14.30 -4.92
N ARG A 145 -9.22 13.91 -3.90
CA ARG A 145 -8.71 13.53 -2.57
C ARG A 145 -8.05 12.14 -2.54
N LEU A 146 -8.27 11.31 -3.56
CA LEU A 146 -7.66 9.97 -3.64
C LEU A 146 -6.22 10.00 -4.13
N TRP A 147 -5.80 11.05 -4.84
CA TRP A 147 -4.43 11.21 -5.29
C TRP A 147 -3.62 12.00 -4.27
N ASN A 148 -2.68 11.36 -3.63
CA ASN A 148 -1.76 11.96 -2.67
C ASN A 148 -0.32 11.50 -2.93
N SER A 149 0.63 12.00 -2.18
CA SER A 149 2.06 11.67 -2.30
C SER A 149 2.33 10.18 -2.13
N TRP A 150 1.61 9.53 -1.20
CA TRP A 150 1.71 8.08 -0.99
C TRP A 150 1.32 7.29 -2.24
N LYS A 151 0.14 7.56 -2.83
CA LYS A 151 -0.30 6.85 -4.04
C LYS A 151 0.60 7.11 -5.22
N ALA A 152 1.09 8.34 -5.37
CA ALA A 152 2.05 8.67 -6.41
C ALA A 152 3.33 7.84 -6.26
N SER A 153 3.87 7.75 -5.05
CA SER A 153 5.06 6.95 -4.73
C SER A 153 4.81 5.45 -4.90
N LEU A 154 3.68 4.94 -4.41
CA LEU A 154 3.32 3.52 -4.51
C LEU A 154 3.23 3.06 -5.98
N PHE A 155 2.59 3.86 -6.84
CA PHE A 155 2.48 3.54 -8.26
C PHE A 155 3.81 3.70 -9.01
N SER A 156 4.66 4.65 -8.61
CA SER A 156 6.03 4.76 -9.13
C SER A 156 6.86 3.55 -8.71
N GLU A 157 6.77 3.12 -7.47
CA GLU A 157 7.52 1.97 -6.97
C GLU A 157 7.19 0.68 -7.72
N ILE A 158 5.90 0.36 -7.93
CA ILE A 158 5.54 -0.83 -8.70
C ILE A 158 6.00 -0.72 -10.16
N HIS A 159 5.83 0.45 -10.80
CA HIS A 159 6.29 0.69 -12.16
C HIS A 159 7.79 0.41 -12.28
N ASP A 160 8.62 0.98 -11.40
CA ASP A 160 10.07 0.85 -11.44
C ASP A 160 10.54 -0.59 -11.15
N ARG A 161 9.88 -1.28 -10.22
CA ARG A 161 10.17 -2.69 -9.91
C ARG A 161 9.83 -3.61 -11.09
N VAL A 162 8.67 -3.42 -11.70
CA VAL A 162 8.24 -4.20 -12.86
C VAL A 162 9.13 -3.90 -14.07
N LYS A 163 9.48 -2.64 -14.29
CA LYS A 163 10.39 -2.23 -15.36
C LYS A 163 11.77 -2.89 -15.23
N ARG A 164 12.31 -2.99 -14.01
CA ARG A 164 13.54 -3.73 -13.74
C ARG A 164 13.39 -5.22 -14.03
N ALA A 165 12.28 -5.84 -13.64
CA ALA A 165 12.01 -7.25 -13.92
C ALA A 165 11.90 -7.53 -15.43
N LEU A 166 11.25 -6.65 -16.19
CA LEU A 166 11.14 -6.76 -17.65
C LEU A 166 12.50 -6.64 -18.33
N ARG A 167 13.36 -5.68 -17.92
CA ARG A 167 14.71 -5.48 -18.46
C ARG A 167 15.66 -6.62 -18.17
N ARG A 168 15.50 -7.26 -17.03
CA ARG A 168 16.30 -8.45 -16.67
C ARG A 168 15.90 -9.68 -17.49
N GLY A 169 14.70 -9.69 -18.04
CA GLY A 169 14.12 -10.81 -18.76
C GLY A 169 13.24 -11.69 -17.87
N LEU A 170 12.07 -12.06 -18.39
CA LEU A 170 11.07 -12.87 -17.65
C LEU A 170 11.53 -14.31 -17.38
N GLU A 171 12.60 -14.76 -18.06
CA GLU A 171 13.22 -16.07 -17.88
C GLU A 171 14.16 -16.13 -16.67
N SER A 172 14.58 -14.96 -16.15
CA SER A 172 15.45 -14.82 -14.98
C SER A 172 14.75 -13.99 -13.90
N PRO A 173 13.75 -14.57 -13.20
CA PRO A 173 13.01 -13.85 -12.18
C PRO A 173 13.95 -13.44 -11.03
N ILE A 174 13.64 -12.32 -10.40
CA ILE A 174 14.38 -11.86 -9.21
C ILE A 174 14.22 -12.92 -8.12
N ASP A 175 15.34 -13.41 -7.60
CA ASP A 175 15.40 -14.33 -6.47
C ASP A 175 15.34 -13.53 -5.16
N GLN A 176 14.74 -14.12 -4.12
CA GLN A 176 14.67 -13.51 -2.79
C GLN A 176 16.06 -13.34 -2.17
N ASP A 177 16.95 -14.32 -2.32
CA ASP A 177 18.32 -14.26 -1.78
C ASP A 177 19.13 -13.16 -2.46
N GLU A 178 18.97 -12.99 -3.77
CA GLU A 178 19.61 -11.94 -4.53
C GLU A 178 19.10 -10.54 -4.13
N LEU A 179 17.79 -10.38 -4.01
CA LEU A 179 17.19 -9.11 -3.57
C LEU A 179 17.65 -8.75 -2.15
N LYS A 180 17.70 -9.73 -1.25
CA LYS A 180 18.22 -9.55 0.11
C LYS A 180 19.67 -9.08 0.10
N ALA A 181 20.53 -9.75 -0.67
CA ALA A 181 21.95 -9.41 -0.77
C ALA A 181 22.15 -8.00 -1.37
N GLU A 182 21.36 -7.62 -2.38
CA GLU A 182 21.38 -6.29 -2.98
C GLU A 182 20.99 -5.23 -1.95
N ASN A 183 19.86 -5.42 -1.26
CA ASN A 183 19.37 -4.48 -0.25
C ASN A 183 20.37 -4.33 0.92
N GLN A 184 20.98 -5.44 1.37
CA GLN A 184 22.02 -5.40 2.40
C GLN A 184 23.26 -4.63 1.95
N THR A 185 23.70 -4.84 0.71
CA THR A 185 24.87 -4.14 0.16
C THR A 185 24.63 -2.64 0.11
N GLN A 186 23.52 -2.21 -0.48
CA GLN A 186 23.17 -0.80 -0.60
C GLN A 186 22.94 -0.14 0.76
N ALA A 187 22.26 -0.80 1.70
CA ALA A 187 22.05 -0.28 3.05
C ALA A 187 23.37 -0.12 3.80
N ARG A 188 24.31 -1.07 3.65
CA ARG A 188 25.64 -1.01 4.26
C ARG A 188 26.46 0.17 3.72
N GLU A 189 26.42 0.41 2.41
CA GLU A 189 27.07 1.56 1.79
C GLU A 189 26.57 2.88 2.37
N LEU A 190 25.24 3.02 2.53
CA LEU A 190 24.61 4.18 3.13
C LEU A 190 25.04 4.38 4.59
N LEU A 191 25.09 3.31 5.39
CA LEU A 191 25.48 3.37 6.79
C LEU A 191 26.95 3.74 6.99
N VAL A 192 27.83 3.16 6.19
CA VAL A 192 29.27 3.47 6.20
C VAL A 192 29.49 4.94 5.78
N ALA A 193 28.81 5.41 4.76
CA ALA A 193 28.86 6.82 4.34
C ALA A 193 28.39 7.79 5.45
N GLN A 194 27.47 7.35 6.33
CA GLN A 194 26.99 8.07 7.50
C GLN A 194 27.92 7.93 8.72
N GLY A 195 29.02 7.18 8.61
CA GLY A 195 30.01 7.04 9.67
C GLY A 195 29.70 5.94 10.71
N LEU A 196 28.73 5.04 10.45
CA LEU A 196 28.45 3.94 11.36
C LEU A 196 29.49 2.82 11.20
N ASP A 197 30.08 2.38 12.34
CA ASP A 197 31.07 1.30 12.36
C ASP A 197 30.43 -0.04 11.92
N ALA A 198 31.17 -0.80 11.11
CA ALA A 198 30.75 -2.10 10.62
C ALA A 198 30.35 -3.07 11.74
N ARG A 199 31.00 -3.02 12.90
CA ARG A 199 30.67 -3.86 14.06
C ARG A 199 29.28 -3.58 14.61
N HIS A 200 28.86 -2.31 14.64
CA HIS A 200 27.52 -1.94 15.08
C HIS A 200 26.46 -2.38 14.05
N ILE A 201 26.77 -2.26 12.76
CA ILE A 201 25.88 -2.75 11.69
C ILE A 201 25.67 -4.26 11.85
N ASP A 202 26.75 -5.02 11.99
CA ASP A 202 26.69 -6.49 12.09
C ASP A 202 25.96 -6.92 13.38
N ALA A 203 26.15 -6.24 14.51
CA ALA A 203 25.46 -6.52 15.75
C ALA A 203 23.94 -6.34 15.63
N VAL A 204 23.50 -5.26 14.99
CA VAL A 204 22.06 -5.05 14.71
C VAL A 204 21.53 -6.09 13.74
N TRP A 205 22.23 -6.34 12.63
CA TRP A 205 21.77 -7.26 11.58
C TRP A 205 21.70 -8.71 12.01
N GLN A 206 22.47 -9.14 13.01
CA GLN A 206 22.33 -10.46 13.63
C GLN A 206 20.97 -10.65 14.30
N GLN A 207 20.32 -9.59 14.74
CA GLN A 207 19.00 -9.64 15.37
C GLN A 207 17.87 -9.60 14.33
N LEU A 208 18.14 -9.12 13.10
CA LEU A 208 17.15 -8.99 12.04
C LEU A 208 16.87 -10.32 11.34
N THR A 209 15.62 -10.52 10.95
CA THR A 209 15.21 -11.64 10.11
C THR A 209 15.38 -11.31 8.63
N ASP A 210 15.39 -12.33 7.78
CA ASP A 210 15.46 -12.15 6.32
C ASP A 210 14.30 -11.32 5.78
N SER A 211 13.14 -11.45 6.39
CA SER A 211 11.95 -10.65 6.09
C SER A 211 12.21 -9.14 6.21
N CYS A 212 13.07 -8.71 7.14
CA CYS A 212 13.44 -7.30 7.28
C CYS A 212 14.13 -6.78 6.01
N PHE A 213 15.09 -7.53 5.49
CA PHE A 213 15.85 -7.13 4.30
C PHE A 213 15.05 -7.23 3.00
N LEU A 214 14.03 -8.08 2.94
CA LEU A 214 13.17 -8.23 1.77
C LEU A 214 12.08 -7.18 1.68
N ARG A 215 11.53 -6.77 2.82
CA ARG A 215 10.33 -5.93 2.88
C ARG A 215 10.60 -4.43 3.04
N HIS A 216 11.83 -4.06 3.39
CA HIS A 216 12.25 -2.67 3.56
C HIS A 216 13.21 -2.24 2.45
N THR A 217 13.16 -0.95 2.10
CA THR A 217 14.13 -0.36 1.17
C THR A 217 15.52 -0.26 1.81
N PRO A 218 16.61 -0.17 1.03
CA PRO A 218 17.94 0.06 1.58
C PRO A 218 18.01 1.27 2.52
N GLN A 219 17.27 2.34 2.23
CA GLN A 219 17.19 3.55 3.04
C GLN A 219 16.46 3.29 4.37
N GLU A 220 15.34 2.55 4.33
CA GLU A 220 14.63 2.13 5.55
C GLU A 220 15.51 1.22 6.40
N ILE A 221 16.23 0.26 5.79
CA ILE A 221 17.18 -0.62 6.49
C ILE A 221 18.32 0.19 7.14
N ALA A 222 18.86 1.17 6.41
CA ALA A 222 19.91 2.04 6.96
C ALA A 222 19.37 2.88 8.14
N TRP A 223 18.18 3.45 7.99
CA TRP A 223 17.53 4.23 9.05
C TRP A 223 17.31 3.39 10.30
N LEU A 224 16.60 2.26 10.20
CA LEU A 224 16.33 1.38 11.36
C LEU A 224 17.62 0.88 12.01
N THR A 225 18.64 0.55 11.22
CA THR A 225 19.93 0.09 11.75
C THR A 225 20.61 1.18 12.57
N ARG A 226 20.62 2.42 12.11
CA ARG A 226 21.18 3.57 12.82
C ARG A 226 20.45 3.83 14.14
N GLU A 227 19.12 3.80 14.12
CA GLU A 227 18.31 4.06 15.33
C GLU A 227 18.48 2.96 16.40
N LEU A 228 18.72 1.72 15.97
CA LEU A 228 18.94 0.58 16.86
C LEU A 228 20.39 0.45 17.33
N ALA A 229 21.36 0.99 16.57
CA ALA A 229 22.77 0.93 16.89
C ALA A 229 23.12 1.85 18.08
N GLY A 230 23.16 1.32 19.26
CA GLY A 230 23.51 2.09 20.49
C GLY A 230 22.36 2.19 21.50
N GLN A 231 21.23 1.55 21.22
CA GLN A 231 20.10 1.49 22.16
C GLN A 231 20.29 0.35 23.19
N GLN A 232 19.82 0.59 24.40
CA GLN A 232 19.72 -0.46 25.43
C GLN A 232 18.43 -1.24 25.23
N SER A 233 18.46 -2.57 25.34
CA SER A 233 17.40 -3.49 24.93
C SER A 233 16.06 -3.38 25.64
N ASP A 234 15.95 -2.64 26.74
CA ASP A 234 14.73 -2.66 27.61
C ASP A 234 13.78 -1.46 27.40
N VAL A 235 14.17 -0.49 26.57
CA VAL A 235 13.34 0.71 26.32
C VAL A 235 12.83 0.68 24.90
N PRO A 236 11.50 0.88 24.70
CA PRO A 236 10.97 1.00 23.34
C PRO A 236 11.65 2.13 22.56
N VAL A 237 12.09 1.83 21.35
CA VAL A 237 12.64 2.82 20.43
C VAL A 237 11.50 3.32 19.56
N VAL A 238 11.35 4.64 19.47
CA VAL A 238 10.42 5.28 18.55
C VAL A 238 11.19 6.35 17.78
N SER A 239 11.17 6.28 16.47
CA SER A 239 11.80 7.26 15.58
C SER A 239 10.83 7.70 14.50
N VAL A 240 10.86 8.99 14.16
CA VAL A 240 10.00 9.59 13.14
C VAL A 240 10.87 10.18 12.04
N GLN A 241 10.63 9.78 10.81
CA GLN A 241 11.26 10.32 9.62
C GLN A 241 10.25 11.18 8.86
N ALA A 242 10.49 12.49 8.80
CA ALA A 242 9.56 13.50 8.30
C ALA A 242 9.08 13.25 6.88
N GLU A 243 10.00 12.96 5.98
CA GLU A 243 9.71 12.69 4.57
C GLU A 243 10.46 11.43 4.14
N SER A 244 9.70 10.39 3.86
CA SER A 244 10.23 9.16 3.31
C SER A 244 10.21 9.22 1.78
N GLU A 245 11.04 8.40 1.11
CA GLU A 245 10.98 8.21 -0.35
C GLU A 245 9.58 7.79 -0.84
N ARG A 246 8.74 7.33 0.08
CA ARG A 246 7.35 6.92 -0.19
C ARG A 246 6.34 8.07 -0.12
N GLY A 247 6.79 9.31 0.06
CA GLY A 247 5.89 10.47 0.15
C GLY A 247 4.98 10.45 1.37
N THR A 248 5.44 9.85 2.48
CA THR A 248 4.74 9.79 3.76
C THR A 248 5.69 10.17 4.88
N THR A 249 5.17 10.43 6.06
CA THR A 249 5.98 10.36 7.28
C THR A 249 6.06 8.90 7.72
N SER A 250 7.29 8.43 7.98
CA SER A 250 7.54 7.07 8.46
C SER A 250 7.77 7.09 9.96
N ILE A 251 7.09 6.23 10.68
CA ILE A 251 7.22 6.05 12.12
C ILE A 251 7.71 4.63 12.37
N MET A 252 8.90 4.50 12.94
CA MET A 252 9.46 3.23 13.37
C MET A 252 9.23 3.06 14.88
N THR A 253 8.79 1.88 15.26
CA THR A 253 8.77 1.43 16.65
C THR A 253 9.56 0.13 16.78
N CYS A 254 10.38 0.01 17.83
CA CYS A 254 10.99 -1.25 18.20
C CYS A 254 10.67 -1.51 19.68
N ALA A 255 10.00 -2.60 19.96
CA ALA A 255 9.55 -2.97 21.30
C ALA A 255 9.46 -4.48 21.41
N PRO A 256 9.47 -5.05 22.65
CA PRO A 256 9.20 -6.47 22.85
C PRO A 256 7.93 -6.89 22.12
N HIS A 257 8.01 -7.99 21.38
CA HIS A 257 6.89 -8.55 20.63
C HIS A 257 5.79 -8.98 21.61
N ARG A 258 5.03 -8.01 22.06
CA ARG A 258 3.88 -8.20 22.93
C ARG A 258 2.63 -8.21 22.05
N GLN A 259 1.68 -9.03 22.45
CA GLN A 259 0.41 -9.23 21.75
C GLN A 259 -0.42 -7.95 21.50
N HIS A 260 0.03 -6.76 21.93
CA HIS A 260 -0.73 -5.50 21.86
C HIS A 260 -0.07 -4.39 21.01
N GLY A 261 1.11 -4.59 20.45
CA GLY A 261 1.89 -3.53 19.79
C GLY A 261 1.10 -2.79 18.72
N PHE A 262 0.56 -3.51 17.76
CA PHE A 262 -0.21 -2.94 16.65
C PHE A 262 -1.47 -2.19 17.13
N ALA A 263 -2.29 -2.82 17.99
CA ALA A 263 -3.51 -2.20 18.49
C ALA A 263 -3.24 -0.91 19.30
N ARG A 264 -2.15 -0.89 20.08
CA ARG A 264 -1.74 0.30 20.84
C ARG A 264 -1.22 1.41 19.92
N THR A 265 -0.34 1.07 19.01
CA THR A 265 0.22 2.04 18.07
C THR A 265 -0.87 2.66 17.21
N THR A 266 -1.75 1.85 16.63
CA THR A 266 -2.86 2.35 15.81
C THR A 266 -3.85 3.19 16.61
N ALA A 267 -4.10 2.87 17.89
CA ALA A 267 -4.95 3.69 18.76
C ALA A 267 -4.33 5.07 19.03
N VAL A 268 -3.01 5.14 19.27
CA VAL A 268 -2.31 6.41 19.50
C VAL A 268 -2.31 7.25 18.22
N LEU A 269 -1.95 6.66 17.08
CA LEU A 269 -1.91 7.37 15.80
C LEU A 269 -3.29 7.91 15.40
N ASP A 270 -4.33 7.11 15.58
CA ASP A 270 -5.71 7.54 15.33
C ASP A 270 -6.12 8.67 16.30
N GLN A 271 -5.79 8.57 17.60
CA GLN A 271 -6.09 9.63 18.58
C GLN A 271 -5.39 10.95 18.21
N LEU A 272 -4.21 10.88 17.60
CA LEU A 272 -3.49 12.02 17.06
C LEU A 272 -4.02 12.52 15.71
N GLY A 273 -5.00 11.85 15.12
CA GLY A 273 -5.62 12.25 13.85
C GLY A 273 -4.83 11.87 12.62
N LEU A 274 -3.94 10.90 12.74
CA LEU A 274 -3.10 10.45 11.62
C LEU A 274 -3.75 9.31 10.84
N ASN A 275 -3.64 9.39 9.52
CA ASN A 275 -4.09 8.36 8.60
C ASN A 275 -2.95 7.38 8.33
N ILE A 276 -3.10 6.13 8.78
CA ILE A 276 -2.16 5.05 8.47
C ILE A 276 -2.49 4.55 7.06
N VAL A 277 -1.49 4.44 6.19
CA VAL A 277 -1.66 3.96 4.79
C VAL A 277 -0.94 2.64 4.52
N ASP A 278 0.08 2.33 5.29
CA ASP A 278 0.83 1.06 5.22
C ASP A 278 1.44 0.76 6.59
N ALA A 279 1.52 -0.50 6.95
CA ALA A 279 2.22 -0.95 8.14
C ALA A 279 2.97 -2.25 7.85
N ARG A 280 4.22 -2.30 8.29
CA ARG A 280 5.08 -3.48 8.20
C ARG A 280 5.52 -3.88 9.56
N ILE A 281 5.17 -5.07 9.97
CA ILE A 281 5.49 -5.65 11.26
C ILE A 281 6.52 -6.74 11.01
N THR A 282 7.70 -6.60 11.60
CA THR A 282 8.81 -7.50 11.35
C THR A 282 9.35 -8.00 12.69
N PRO A 283 9.11 -9.26 13.04
CA PRO A 283 9.69 -9.84 14.24
C PRO A 283 11.22 -9.95 14.12
N THR A 284 11.89 -9.75 15.23
CA THR A 284 13.34 -9.92 15.35
C THR A 284 13.67 -11.23 16.05
N ARG A 285 14.93 -11.68 15.93
CA ARG A 285 15.38 -12.96 16.52
C ARG A 285 15.50 -12.92 18.05
N ASP A 286 15.60 -11.74 18.62
CA ASP A 286 15.70 -11.51 20.08
C ASP A 286 14.33 -11.35 20.77
N GLY A 287 13.23 -11.56 20.04
CA GLY A 287 11.87 -11.51 20.56
C GLY A 287 11.27 -10.10 20.60
N ASN A 288 11.86 -9.12 19.92
CA ASN A 288 11.27 -7.82 19.67
C ASN A 288 10.49 -7.82 18.33
N SER A 289 9.79 -6.73 18.08
CA SER A 289 9.22 -6.40 16.76
C SER A 289 9.70 -5.03 16.33
N ILE A 290 10.09 -4.92 15.08
CA ILE A 290 10.33 -3.64 14.40
C ILE A 290 9.14 -3.39 13.51
N ASP A 291 8.38 -2.35 13.84
CA ASP A 291 7.19 -1.98 13.09
C ASP A 291 7.42 -0.62 12.44
N ILE A 292 7.16 -0.52 11.15
CA ILE A 292 7.20 0.74 10.39
C ILE A 292 5.80 1.06 9.92
N TYR A 293 5.30 2.23 10.33
CA TYR A 293 4.01 2.78 9.92
C TYR A 293 4.25 3.95 8.98
N HIS A 294 3.61 3.92 7.83
CA HIS A 294 3.54 5.05 6.90
C HIS A 294 2.26 5.82 7.16
N VAL A 295 2.39 7.09 7.52
CA VAL A 295 1.27 7.93 7.94
C VAL A 295 1.21 9.24 7.16
N LEU A 296 0.00 9.77 7.06
CA LEU A 296 -0.30 11.09 6.51
C LEU A 296 -1.17 11.86 7.50
N GLU A 297 -1.13 13.19 7.44
CA GLU A 297 -2.12 14.04 8.08
C GLU A 297 -3.52 13.83 7.46
N GLU A 298 -4.55 14.39 8.08
CA GLU A 298 -5.93 14.25 7.62
C GLU A 298 -6.17 14.83 6.21
N ASP A 299 -5.35 15.79 5.80
CA ASP A 299 -5.38 16.40 4.46
C ASP A 299 -4.62 15.58 3.39
N GLY A 300 -4.00 14.46 3.78
CA GLY A 300 -3.25 13.58 2.89
C GLY A 300 -1.81 14.02 2.63
N THR A 301 -1.26 14.95 3.42
CA THR A 301 0.14 15.38 3.33
C THR A 301 1.03 14.69 4.37
N PRO A 302 2.36 14.58 4.12
CA PRO A 302 3.31 14.19 5.16
C PRO A 302 3.36 15.22 6.28
N ILE A 303 3.76 14.78 7.48
CA ILE A 303 3.89 15.64 8.65
C ILE A 303 5.17 16.48 8.50
N ALA A 304 5.02 17.78 8.35
CA ALA A 304 6.14 18.70 8.14
C ALA A 304 6.65 19.35 9.45
N ASP A 305 5.82 19.38 10.50
CA ASP A 305 6.11 20.09 11.73
C ASP A 305 6.95 19.24 12.69
N ALA A 306 8.10 19.78 13.12
CA ALA A 306 9.01 19.12 14.05
C ALA A 306 8.39 18.93 15.45
N GLU A 307 7.59 19.89 15.95
CA GLU A 307 6.91 19.76 17.25
C GLU A 307 5.89 18.61 17.19
N ARG A 308 5.26 18.42 16.03
CA ARG A 308 4.34 17.31 15.79
C ARG A 308 5.05 15.96 15.81
N HIS A 309 6.27 15.88 15.28
CA HIS A 309 7.11 14.68 15.38
C HIS A 309 7.44 14.33 16.83
N GLU A 310 7.82 15.32 17.64
CA GLU A 310 8.10 15.12 19.07
C GLU A 310 6.86 14.66 19.85
N GLU A 311 5.69 15.24 19.56
CA GLU A 311 4.41 14.82 20.13
C GLU A 311 4.12 13.34 19.85
N ILE A 312 4.26 12.92 18.58
CA ILE A 312 4.03 11.54 18.14
C ILE A 312 5.01 10.59 18.84
N GLN A 313 6.31 10.94 18.84
CA GLN A 313 7.35 10.14 19.45
C GLN A 313 7.10 9.97 20.95
N TYR A 314 6.78 11.05 21.66
CA TYR A 314 6.46 11.03 23.08
C TYR A 314 5.23 10.16 23.39
N ALA A 315 4.13 10.35 22.63
CA ALA A 315 2.90 9.62 22.86
C ALA A 315 3.08 8.11 22.63
N LEU A 316 3.79 7.71 21.58
CA LEU A 316 4.08 6.32 21.25
C LEU A 316 5.03 5.69 22.29
N THR A 317 6.15 6.36 22.63
CA THR A 317 7.09 5.87 23.63
C THR A 317 6.40 5.62 24.96
N ARG A 318 5.59 6.56 25.42
CA ARG A 318 4.80 6.42 26.64
C ARG A 318 3.82 5.26 26.59
N SER A 319 3.12 5.09 25.45
CA SER A 319 2.16 4.00 25.27
C SER A 319 2.85 2.63 25.25
N LEU A 320 3.96 2.49 24.55
CA LEU A 320 4.70 1.23 24.42
C LEU A 320 5.43 0.86 25.73
N ALA A 321 5.96 1.84 26.47
CA ALA A 321 6.62 1.62 27.76
C ALA A 321 5.63 1.25 28.87
N SER A 322 4.37 1.68 28.78
CA SER A 322 3.37 1.38 29.80
C SER A 322 3.00 -0.10 29.75
N GLY A 323 3.48 -0.88 30.73
CA GLY A 323 3.16 -2.31 30.89
C GLY A 323 1.70 -2.61 31.30
N ARG A 324 0.82 -1.63 31.28
CA ARG A 324 -0.58 -1.77 31.70
C ARG A 324 -1.41 -2.43 30.59
N ASP A 325 -2.17 -3.45 30.95
CA ASP A 325 -3.15 -4.16 30.11
C ASP A 325 -4.35 -3.30 29.66
N GLY A 326 -4.37 -2.00 30.01
CA GLY A 326 -5.39 -1.06 29.59
C GLY A 326 -5.21 -0.65 28.12
N LEU A 327 -6.00 -1.25 27.24
CA LEU A 327 -6.09 -0.82 25.86
C LEU A 327 -6.57 0.64 25.80
N ILE A 328 -5.83 1.49 25.11
CA ILE A 328 -6.26 2.86 24.82
C ILE A 328 -7.54 2.77 24.01
N SER A 329 -8.61 3.37 24.53
CA SER A 329 -9.84 3.52 23.75
C SER A 329 -9.71 4.79 22.91
N VAL A 330 -9.91 4.66 21.60
CA VAL A 330 -10.01 5.81 20.72
C VAL A 330 -11.31 6.55 21.06
N THR A 331 -11.19 7.81 21.45
CA THR A 331 -12.33 8.65 21.87
C THR A 331 -12.79 9.62 20.76
N ARG A 332 -12.02 9.72 19.66
CA ARG A 332 -12.43 10.52 18.49
C ARG A 332 -13.76 10.00 17.94
N ARG A 333 -14.61 10.94 17.53
CA ARG A 333 -15.90 10.61 16.92
C ARG A 333 -15.81 10.79 15.42
N ALA A 334 -16.37 9.84 14.68
CA ALA A 334 -16.52 9.97 13.23
C ALA A 334 -17.30 11.25 12.86
N PRO A 335 -16.93 11.96 11.79
CA PRO A 335 -17.71 13.05 11.24
C PRO A 335 -19.18 12.65 10.99
N ARG A 336 -20.11 13.59 11.09
CA ARG A 336 -21.55 13.30 10.91
C ARG A 336 -21.87 12.67 9.57
N GLN A 337 -21.15 13.03 8.51
CA GLN A 337 -21.33 12.49 7.17
C GLN A 337 -21.05 10.98 7.12
N VAL A 338 -19.96 10.52 7.76
CA VAL A 338 -19.58 9.10 7.81
C VAL A 338 -20.64 8.23 8.52
N ARG A 339 -21.36 8.79 9.49
CA ARG A 339 -22.40 8.05 10.24
C ARG A 339 -23.69 7.78 9.45
N MET A 340 -23.90 8.45 8.33
CA MET A 340 -25.11 8.31 7.52
C MET A 340 -25.04 7.18 6.48
N PHE A 341 -23.83 6.68 6.20
CA PHE A 341 -23.63 5.62 5.22
C PHE A 341 -23.54 4.25 5.86
N ASN A 342 -24.20 3.30 5.24
CA ASN A 342 -24.34 1.94 5.73
C ASN A 342 -23.49 0.97 4.91
N THR A 343 -22.16 0.96 5.13
CA THR A 343 -21.28 -0.03 4.51
C THR A 343 -21.41 -1.36 5.27
N ALA A 344 -21.85 -2.39 4.59
CA ALA A 344 -21.87 -3.75 5.16
C ALA A 344 -20.42 -4.23 5.36
N THR A 345 -20.13 -4.79 6.53
CA THR A 345 -18.84 -5.41 6.80
C THR A 345 -18.70 -6.67 5.96
N GLN A 346 -17.61 -6.76 5.19
CA GLN A 346 -17.24 -7.95 4.42
C GLN A 346 -15.83 -8.35 4.80
N ILE A 347 -15.63 -9.62 5.11
CA ILE A 347 -14.34 -10.15 5.53
C ILE A 347 -14.07 -11.42 4.75
N ASN A 348 -12.90 -11.48 4.12
CA ASN A 348 -12.43 -12.64 3.38
C ASN A 348 -11.04 -13.05 3.89
N VAL A 349 -10.79 -14.34 4.00
CA VAL A 349 -9.48 -14.89 4.38
C VAL A 349 -9.06 -15.89 3.32
N THR A 350 -7.89 -15.68 2.74
CA THR A 350 -7.31 -16.56 1.72
C THR A 350 -5.94 -17.04 2.19
N ALA A 351 -5.67 -18.34 2.09
CA ALA A 351 -4.36 -18.89 2.39
C ALA A 351 -3.36 -18.53 1.29
N ASP A 352 -2.21 -18.01 1.67
CA ASP A 352 -1.04 -17.77 0.82
C ASP A 352 0.05 -18.78 1.21
N GLU A 353 -0.13 -20.01 0.77
CA GLU A 353 0.77 -21.15 1.06
C GLU A 353 2.22 -20.88 0.64
N ARG A 354 2.40 -20.10 -0.42
CA ARG A 354 3.73 -19.76 -0.94
C ARG A 354 4.55 -18.91 0.01
N ASN A 355 3.89 -17.99 0.71
CA ASN A 355 4.52 -17.08 1.64
C ASN A 355 4.26 -17.47 3.10
N GLN A 356 3.70 -18.66 3.34
CA GLN A 356 3.41 -19.21 4.68
C GLN A 356 2.61 -18.22 5.54
N ARG A 357 1.54 -17.64 4.97
CA ARG A 357 0.68 -16.65 5.60
C ARG A 357 -0.75 -16.74 5.08
N SER A 358 -1.66 -16.01 5.69
CA SER A 358 -2.99 -15.74 5.13
C SER A 358 -3.15 -14.27 4.79
N VAL A 359 -3.94 -14.00 3.77
CA VAL A 359 -4.38 -12.66 3.39
C VAL A 359 -5.79 -12.47 3.92
N LEU A 360 -5.97 -11.50 4.79
CA LEU A 360 -7.24 -11.11 5.37
C LEU A 360 -7.66 -9.78 4.76
N GLU A 361 -8.72 -9.78 3.97
CA GLU A 361 -9.31 -8.59 3.36
C GLU A 361 -10.54 -8.17 4.18
N ILE A 362 -10.59 -6.91 4.59
CA ILE A 362 -11.69 -6.34 5.36
C ILE A 362 -12.23 -5.12 4.63
N THR A 363 -13.52 -5.15 4.33
CA THR A 363 -14.26 -3.98 3.88
C THR A 363 -15.25 -3.58 4.98
N ALA A 364 -15.15 -2.35 5.48
CA ALA A 364 -16.01 -1.84 6.55
C ALA A 364 -16.23 -0.33 6.40
N GLY A 365 -17.18 0.23 7.15
CA GLY A 365 -17.31 1.68 7.28
C GLY A 365 -16.07 2.26 7.96
N ASP A 366 -15.44 3.26 7.34
CA ASP A 366 -14.29 3.93 7.94
C ASP A 366 -14.71 4.71 9.19
N ARG A 367 -13.98 4.53 10.27
CA ARG A 367 -14.24 5.17 11.56
C ARG A 367 -13.02 5.19 12.45
N PRO A 368 -12.93 6.17 13.35
CA PRO A 368 -11.92 6.17 14.39
C PRO A 368 -11.92 4.87 15.21
N GLY A 369 -10.73 4.32 15.45
CA GLY A 369 -10.51 3.10 16.19
C GLY A 369 -10.73 1.80 15.42
N LEU A 370 -11.00 1.83 14.10
CA LEU A 370 -11.22 0.63 13.30
C LEU A 370 -10.01 -0.33 13.37
N LEU A 371 -8.81 0.17 13.08
CA LEU A 371 -7.58 -0.63 13.11
C LEU A 371 -7.24 -1.15 14.52
N CYS A 372 -7.51 -0.34 15.54
CA CYS A 372 -7.34 -0.75 16.95
C CYS A 372 -8.25 -1.93 17.29
N ASP A 373 -9.52 -1.88 16.88
CA ASP A 373 -10.48 -2.95 17.13
C ASP A 373 -10.11 -4.24 16.39
N ILE A 374 -9.67 -4.12 15.14
CA ILE A 374 -9.14 -5.25 14.35
C ILE A 374 -7.92 -5.86 15.05
N GLY A 375 -6.97 -5.02 15.47
CA GLY A 375 -5.77 -5.47 16.18
C GLY A 375 -6.09 -6.19 17.51
N LYS A 376 -7.11 -5.74 18.25
CA LYS A 376 -7.58 -6.41 19.47
C LYS A 376 -8.09 -7.81 19.19
N VAL A 377 -8.92 -7.98 18.18
CA VAL A 377 -9.45 -9.29 17.81
C VAL A 377 -8.33 -10.23 17.37
N MET A 378 -7.38 -9.76 16.55
CA MET A 378 -6.23 -10.57 16.15
C MET A 378 -5.44 -11.05 17.35
N MET A 379 -5.22 -10.18 18.32
CA MET A 379 -4.54 -10.49 19.55
C MET A 379 -5.28 -11.54 20.40
N ASP A 380 -6.58 -11.33 20.62
CA ASP A 380 -7.42 -12.27 21.40
C ASP A 380 -7.42 -13.67 20.76
N GLU A 381 -7.30 -13.72 19.43
CA GLU A 381 -7.22 -14.96 18.65
C GLU A 381 -5.79 -15.51 18.50
N ARG A 382 -4.78 -14.84 19.04
CA ARG A 382 -3.36 -15.20 18.90
C ARG A 382 -2.96 -15.33 17.43
N ILE A 383 -3.30 -14.32 16.65
CA ILE A 383 -2.96 -14.17 15.27
C ILE A 383 -1.80 -13.18 15.17
N ASP A 384 -0.71 -13.61 14.55
CA ASP A 384 0.45 -12.75 14.31
C ASP A 384 0.22 -11.89 13.06
N LEU A 385 0.34 -10.59 13.22
CA LEU A 385 0.26 -9.64 12.13
C LEU A 385 1.65 -9.44 11.52
N LEU A 386 1.77 -9.61 10.21
CA LEU A 386 3.00 -9.42 9.44
C LEU A 386 3.02 -8.08 8.70
N GLY A 387 1.85 -7.50 8.43
CA GLY A 387 1.72 -6.21 7.78
C GLY A 387 0.29 -5.87 7.44
N ALA A 388 0.06 -4.59 7.14
CA ALA A 388 -1.25 -4.10 6.75
C ALA A 388 -1.12 -3.07 5.63
N LYS A 389 -2.02 -3.13 4.66
CA LYS A 389 -2.28 -2.06 3.71
C LYS A 389 -3.64 -1.48 4.03
N VAL A 390 -3.65 -0.19 4.32
CA VAL A 390 -4.85 0.53 4.76
C VAL A 390 -5.27 1.46 3.66
N MET A 391 -6.49 1.33 3.21
CA MET A 391 -7.04 2.14 2.14
C MET A 391 -8.44 2.63 2.49
N THR A 392 -8.60 3.93 2.54
CA THR A 392 -9.92 4.55 2.66
C THR A 392 -10.39 5.06 1.31
N VAL A 393 -11.56 4.64 0.89
CA VAL A 393 -12.21 5.05 -0.34
C VAL A 393 -13.56 5.70 0.00
N GLY A 394 -13.56 7.02 0.09
CA GLY A 394 -14.71 7.77 0.58
C GLY A 394 -14.95 7.49 2.06
N GLU A 395 -16.04 6.78 2.37
CA GLU A 395 -16.45 6.42 3.74
C GLU A 395 -16.26 4.92 4.04
N ARG A 396 -15.54 4.23 3.17
CA ARG A 396 -15.28 2.79 3.26
C ARG A 396 -13.79 2.55 3.42
N ALA A 397 -13.43 1.79 4.45
CA ALA A 397 -12.12 1.20 4.59
C ALA A 397 -12.07 -0.11 3.79
N GLU A 398 -11.03 -0.29 2.99
CA GLU A 398 -10.70 -1.51 2.27
C GLU A 398 -9.28 -1.94 2.65
N ASP A 399 -9.18 -2.67 3.74
CA ASP A 399 -7.90 -2.98 4.36
C ASP A 399 -7.49 -4.42 4.02
N VAL A 400 -6.20 -4.62 3.80
CA VAL A 400 -5.58 -5.93 3.59
C VAL A 400 -4.56 -6.18 4.68
N PHE A 401 -4.72 -7.27 5.42
CA PHE A 401 -3.79 -7.70 6.46
C PHE A 401 -3.10 -9.00 6.04
N TYR A 402 -1.80 -9.06 6.23
CA TYR A 402 -1.01 -10.27 6.10
C TYR A 402 -0.81 -10.85 7.48
N VAL A 403 -1.31 -12.06 7.71
CA VAL A 403 -1.36 -12.67 9.04
C VAL A 403 -0.85 -14.11 9.00
N SER A 404 -0.32 -14.59 10.12
CA SER A 404 0.04 -15.98 10.34
C SER A 404 -0.49 -16.50 11.65
N ASP A 405 -0.50 -17.81 11.81
CA ASP A 405 -0.75 -18.42 13.10
C ASP A 405 0.52 -18.42 14.00
N ALA A 406 0.38 -18.93 15.20
CA ALA A 406 1.49 -19.01 16.16
C ALA A 406 2.64 -19.94 15.71
N GLU A 407 2.42 -20.76 14.69
CA GLU A 407 3.42 -21.66 14.10
C GLU A 407 4.06 -21.05 12.84
N HIS A 408 3.77 -19.76 12.59
CA HIS A 408 4.25 -18.99 11.42
C HIS A 408 3.80 -19.54 10.07
N GLY A 409 2.62 -20.18 10.04
CA GLY A 409 1.97 -20.70 8.84
C GLY A 409 0.65 -19.98 8.50
N PRO A 410 0.01 -20.35 7.38
CA PRO A 410 -1.32 -19.85 7.05
C PRO A 410 -2.35 -20.38 8.04
N LEU A 411 -3.40 -19.58 8.28
CA LEU A 411 -4.50 -19.97 9.16
C LEU A 411 -5.22 -21.20 8.61
N SER A 412 -5.44 -22.20 9.45
CA SER A 412 -6.33 -23.32 9.11
C SER A 412 -7.76 -22.83 8.90
N GLU A 413 -8.54 -23.55 8.08
CA GLU A 413 -9.93 -23.20 7.79
C GLU A 413 -10.78 -22.93 9.03
N PRO A 414 -10.74 -23.74 10.13
CA PRO A 414 -11.52 -23.45 11.34
C PRO A 414 -11.05 -22.16 12.05
N ARG A 415 -9.75 -21.85 12.02
CA ARG A 415 -9.22 -20.62 12.61
C ARG A 415 -9.62 -19.40 11.79
N ALA A 416 -9.57 -19.51 10.46
CA ALA A 416 -10.02 -18.44 9.57
C ALA A 416 -11.50 -18.12 9.79
N GLN A 417 -12.36 -19.12 9.89
CA GLN A 417 -13.79 -18.96 10.16
C GLN A 417 -14.05 -18.33 11.54
N SER A 418 -13.31 -18.76 12.59
CA SER A 418 -13.41 -18.16 13.94
C SER A 418 -13.01 -16.69 13.91
N LEU A 419 -11.91 -16.34 13.23
CA LEU A 419 -11.44 -14.96 13.08
C LEU A 419 -12.48 -14.09 12.37
N VAL A 420 -13.03 -14.55 11.25
CA VAL A 420 -14.08 -13.84 10.50
C VAL A 420 -15.30 -13.57 11.36
N ALA A 421 -15.79 -14.57 12.10
CA ALA A 421 -16.96 -14.42 12.98
C ALA A 421 -16.71 -13.36 14.08
N LYS A 422 -15.54 -13.40 14.73
CA LYS A 422 -15.19 -12.47 15.81
C LYS A 422 -14.95 -11.05 15.32
N LEU A 423 -14.27 -10.89 14.17
CA LEU A 423 -14.10 -9.58 13.54
C LEU A 423 -15.45 -8.99 13.16
N THR A 424 -16.32 -9.75 12.49
CA THR A 424 -17.66 -9.29 12.13
C THR A 424 -18.41 -8.82 13.37
N GLN A 425 -18.41 -9.62 14.45
CA GLN A 425 -19.08 -9.26 15.70
C GLN A 425 -18.51 -8.00 16.33
N ALA A 426 -17.16 -7.83 16.35
CA ALA A 426 -16.51 -6.68 16.95
C ALA A 426 -16.77 -5.39 16.16
N LEU A 427 -16.75 -5.48 14.82
CA LEU A 427 -16.95 -4.33 13.94
C LEU A 427 -18.42 -3.87 13.90
N GLU A 428 -19.37 -4.79 14.03
CA GLU A 428 -20.79 -4.47 14.04
C GLU A 428 -21.28 -3.97 15.41
N ARG A 429 -20.77 -4.49 16.54
CA ARG A 429 -21.17 -4.05 17.89
C ARG A 429 -20.92 -2.55 18.12
N ARG A 430 -19.80 -2.01 17.69
CA ARG A 430 -19.48 -0.57 17.85
C ARG A 430 -20.23 0.34 16.90
N ARG A 431 -20.90 -0.23 15.92
CA ARG A 431 -21.76 0.50 15.00
C ARG A 431 -23.13 0.81 15.62
N ALA A 432 -23.55 0.00 16.58
CA ALA A 432 -24.83 0.13 17.26
C ALA A 432 -24.76 1.00 18.53
N ALA A 433 -23.57 1.41 18.99
CA ALA A 433 -23.31 2.26 20.14
C ALA A 433 -22.89 3.68 19.73
#